data_3ced6bbfa96eb8817c4660a7ba064713
#
_entry.id   3ced6bbfa96eb8817c4660a7ba064713
#
_cell.length_a   1.000
_cell.length_b   1.000
_cell.length_c   1.000
_cell.angle_alpha   90.00
_cell.angle_beta   90.00
_cell.angle_gamma   90.00
#
_symmetry.space_group_name_H-M   'P 1'
#
loop_
_entity.id
_entity.type
_entity.pdbx_description
1 polymer ?
#
loop_
_entity_poly.entity_id
_entity_poly.type
_entity_poly.pdbx_seq_one_letter_code
_entity_poly.pdbx_strand_id
1 'polypeptide(L)'
;QAVTAFLAAGRAGTKAQKNRSAVRGGGVKPWRQKGTGRARAGTIRSPIWRSGGVTFAAQPRDYTQKVNKKMYRAAISTIVSELLRNERLVVFESL
;
A
#
# COMPACT_ATOMS: atom_id res chain seq x y z
N GLN A 1 -2.10 18.62 3.76
CA GLN A 1 -2.72 17.66 2.82
C GLN A 1 -2.00 17.61 1.48
N ALA A 2 -1.64 18.75 0.86
CA ALA A 2 -0.94 18.75 -0.43
C ALA A 2 0.43 18.04 -0.34
N VAL A 3 1.23 18.31 0.69
CA VAL A 3 2.53 17.64 0.92
C VAL A 3 2.34 16.15 1.17
N THR A 4 1.37 15.78 1.99
CA THR A 4 1.05 14.38 2.28
C THR A 4 0.65 13.63 1.01
N ALA A 5 -0.19 14.23 0.16
CA ALA A 5 -0.59 13.65 -1.12
C ALA A 5 0.58 13.49 -2.08
N PHE A 6 1.46 14.49 -2.14
CA PHE A 6 2.68 14.44 -2.97
C PHE A 6 3.61 13.30 -2.54
N LEU A 7 3.89 13.19 -1.25
CA LEU A 7 4.74 12.12 -0.71
C LEU A 7 4.11 10.73 -0.91
N ALA A 8 2.79 10.61 -0.73
CA ALA A 8 2.06 9.37 -0.96
C ALA A 8 2.09 8.95 -2.44
N ALA A 9 1.97 9.91 -3.37
CA ALA A 9 2.03 9.64 -4.80
C ALA A 9 3.39 9.09 -5.26
N GLY A 10 4.47 9.41 -4.55
CA GLY A 10 5.81 8.87 -4.82
C GLY A 10 6.01 7.41 -4.39
N ARG A 11 5.06 6.81 -3.69
CA ARG A 11 5.17 5.42 -3.23
C ARG A 11 4.85 4.44 -4.35
N ALA A 12 5.77 3.53 -4.65
CA ALA A 12 5.61 2.53 -5.70
C ALA A 12 4.53 1.47 -5.40
N GLY A 13 4.33 1.13 -4.13
CA GLY A 13 3.30 0.19 -3.68
C GLY A 13 3.43 -1.23 -4.23
N THR A 14 4.65 -1.69 -4.51
CA THR A 14 4.93 -2.98 -5.17
C THR A 14 5.00 -4.17 -4.21
N LYS A 15 4.83 -3.96 -2.92
CA LYS A 15 4.87 -5.02 -1.91
C LYS A 15 3.76 -6.03 -2.16
N ALA A 16 4.12 -7.31 -2.25
CA ALA A 16 3.19 -8.42 -2.41
C ALA A 16 3.52 -9.55 -1.43
N GLN A 17 2.47 -10.17 -0.90
CA GLN A 17 2.55 -11.37 -0.07
C GLN A 17 1.51 -12.37 -0.54
N LYS A 18 1.75 -13.65 -0.30
CA LYS A 18 0.81 -14.70 -0.69
C LYS A 18 -0.13 -15.02 0.47
N ASN A 19 -1.43 -14.97 0.22
CA ASN A 19 -2.44 -15.50 1.12
C ASN A 19 -2.55 -17.02 0.96
N ARG A 20 -3.38 -17.68 1.76
CA ARG A 20 -3.54 -19.14 1.72
C ARG A 20 -3.99 -19.70 0.36
N SER A 21 -4.64 -18.89 -0.47
CA SER A 21 -5.06 -19.29 -1.82
C SER A 21 -3.93 -19.18 -2.83
N ALA A 22 -3.02 -18.22 -2.66
CA ALA A 22 -1.90 -17.97 -3.56
C ALA A 22 -0.67 -18.85 -3.26
N VAL A 23 -0.56 -19.41 -2.06
CA VAL A 23 0.52 -20.33 -1.70
C VAL A 23 0.29 -21.67 -2.36
N ARG A 24 1.34 -22.23 -2.97
CA ARG A 24 1.29 -23.54 -3.64
C ARG A 24 0.95 -24.66 -2.66
N GLY A 25 0.02 -25.54 -3.03
CA GLY A 25 -0.40 -26.71 -2.29
C GLY A 25 -1.67 -26.48 -1.47
N GLY A 26 -2.02 -27.45 -0.64
CA GLY A 26 -3.13 -27.35 0.30
C GLY A 26 -4.52 -27.69 -0.24
N GLY A 27 -4.63 -28.28 -1.41
CA GLY A 27 -5.90 -28.71 -2.01
C GLY A 27 -6.55 -29.92 -1.34
N VAL A 28 -5.84 -30.61 -0.48
CA VAL A 28 -6.30 -31.83 0.20
C VAL A 28 -6.42 -31.56 1.70
N LYS A 29 -7.50 -32.05 2.31
CA LYS A 29 -7.66 -32.04 3.78
C LYS A 29 -6.59 -32.95 4.41
N PRO A 30 -5.76 -32.46 5.37
CA PRO A 30 -4.65 -33.23 5.95
C PRO A 30 -5.07 -34.54 6.64
N TRP A 31 -6.20 -34.53 7.32
CA TRP A 31 -6.80 -35.69 7.99
C TRP A 31 -8.31 -35.51 8.16
N ARG A 32 -8.98 -36.58 8.50
CA ARG A 32 -10.43 -36.59 8.74
C ARG A 32 -10.83 -35.66 9.89
N GLN A 33 -12.07 -35.19 9.86
CA GLN A 33 -12.62 -34.21 10.79
C GLN A 33 -12.64 -34.66 12.24
N LYS A 34 -12.85 -35.95 12.50
CA LYS A 34 -12.96 -36.57 13.83
C LYS A 34 -12.17 -37.88 13.89
N GLY A 35 -11.85 -38.31 15.13
CA GLY A 35 -11.25 -39.62 15.37
C GLY A 35 -9.74 -39.72 15.19
N THR A 36 -9.02 -38.61 15.12
CA THR A 36 -7.54 -38.59 15.03
C THR A 36 -6.87 -38.08 16.30
N GLY A 37 -7.61 -37.52 17.25
CA GLY A 37 -7.06 -36.86 18.45
C GLY A 37 -6.27 -35.59 18.16
N ARG A 38 -6.28 -35.10 16.91
CA ARG A 38 -5.60 -33.89 16.48
C ARG A 38 -6.58 -32.71 16.30
N ALA A 39 -6.06 -31.49 16.34
CA ALA A 39 -6.83 -30.31 15.98
C ALA A 39 -7.38 -30.42 14.55
N ARG A 40 -8.58 -29.92 14.34
CA ARG A 40 -9.21 -29.91 13.01
C ARG A 40 -8.40 -29.05 12.04
N ALA A 41 -8.16 -29.52 10.84
CA ALA A 41 -7.46 -28.80 9.80
C ALA A 41 -8.10 -29.02 8.43
N GLY A 42 -8.32 -27.95 7.69
CA GLY A 42 -8.88 -28.00 6.34
C GLY A 42 -7.80 -27.94 5.25
N THR A 43 -6.67 -27.32 5.54
CA THR A 43 -5.56 -27.18 4.61
C THR A 43 -4.24 -27.02 5.37
N ILE A 44 -3.16 -27.49 4.78
CA ILE A 44 -1.80 -27.27 5.29
C ILE A 44 -1.31 -25.82 5.04
N ARG A 45 -2.04 -25.03 4.27
CA ARG A 45 -1.70 -23.63 3.94
C ARG A 45 -2.46 -22.59 4.77
N SER A 46 -3.14 -23.05 5.82
CA SER A 46 -3.74 -22.14 6.79
C SER A 46 -2.71 -21.17 7.38
N PRO A 47 -3.07 -19.93 7.70
CA PRO A 47 -2.15 -18.95 8.28
C PRO A 47 -1.50 -19.38 9.60
N ILE A 48 -2.15 -20.26 10.34
CA ILE A 48 -1.61 -20.82 11.61
C ILE A 48 -0.59 -21.93 11.41
N TRP A 49 -0.43 -22.41 10.18
CA TRP A 49 0.51 -23.47 9.84
C TRP A 49 1.85 -22.89 9.40
N ARG A 50 2.92 -23.61 9.71
CA ARG A 50 4.24 -23.33 9.18
C ARG A 50 4.20 -23.44 7.65
N SER A 51 4.78 -22.47 6.95
CA SER A 51 4.71 -22.35 5.49
C SER A 51 3.28 -22.15 4.92
N GLY A 52 2.33 -21.76 5.75
CA GLY A 52 1.00 -21.31 5.33
C GLY A 52 1.02 -19.91 4.75
N GLY A 53 -0.13 -19.48 4.24
CA GLY A 53 -0.28 -18.11 3.72
C GLY A 53 -0.42 -17.06 4.81
N VAL A 54 -0.18 -15.80 4.46
CA VAL A 54 -0.43 -14.65 5.34
C VAL A 54 -1.93 -14.36 5.38
N THR A 55 -2.49 -14.11 6.56
CA THR A 55 -3.94 -13.88 6.74
C THR A 55 -4.42 -12.67 5.95
N PHE A 56 -3.78 -11.52 6.14
CA PHE A 56 -4.03 -10.27 5.43
C PHE A 56 -2.81 -9.91 4.58
N ALA A 57 -2.60 -10.72 3.55
CA ALA A 57 -1.46 -10.58 2.66
C ALA A 57 -1.48 -9.21 1.96
N ALA A 58 -0.37 -8.49 2.04
CA ALA A 58 -0.22 -7.24 1.32
C ALA A 58 -0.30 -7.50 -0.19
N GLN A 59 -1.03 -6.65 -0.89
CA GLN A 59 -1.13 -6.66 -2.35
C GLN A 59 -0.59 -5.34 -2.90
N PRO A 60 -0.05 -5.32 -4.12
CA PRO A 60 0.31 -4.08 -4.78
C PRO A 60 -0.88 -3.12 -4.81
N ARG A 61 -0.64 -1.86 -4.45
CA ARG A 61 -1.69 -0.86 -4.39
C ARG A 61 -1.17 0.51 -4.79
N ASP A 62 -2.08 1.33 -5.26
CA ASP A 62 -1.85 2.75 -5.50
C ASP A 62 -2.06 3.53 -4.19
N TYR A 63 -1.09 4.37 -3.83
CA TYR A 63 -1.14 5.25 -2.66
C TYR A 63 -1.51 6.69 -3.02
N THR A 64 -1.84 6.97 -4.27
CA THR A 64 -2.22 8.30 -4.73
C THR A 64 -3.43 8.81 -3.95
N GLN A 65 -3.32 10.04 -3.46
CA GLN A 65 -4.41 10.70 -2.73
C GLN A 65 -4.98 11.86 -3.56
N LYS A 66 -6.29 11.92 -3.65
CA LYS A 66 -6.97 13.04 -4.31
C LYS A 66 -6.87 14.30 -3.46
N VAL A 67 -6.48 15.39 -4.08
CA VAL A 67 -6.50 16.75 -3.49
C VAL A 67 -7.49 17.62 -4.27
N ASN A 68 -8.29 18.40 -3.57
CA ASN A 68 -9.22 19.34 -4.19
C ASN A 68 -8.44 20.38 -4.99
N LYS A 69 -8.92 20.73 -6.19
CA LYS A 69 -8.25 21.71 -7.08
C LYS A 69 -7.98 23.05 -6.39
N LYS A 70 -8.94 23.55 -5.58
CA LYS A 70 -8.78 24.80 -4.82
C LYS A 70 -7.63 24.69 -3.79
N MET A 71 -7.54 23.58 -3.08
CA MET A 71 -6.47 23.33 -2.11
C MET A 71 -5.10 23.24 -2.79
N TYR A 72 -5.03 22.55 -3.91
CA TYR A 72 -3.78 22.43 -4.70
C TYR A 72 -3.32 23.82 -5.18
N ARG A 73 -4.21 24.63 -5.77
CA ARG A 73 -3.90 25.97 -6.23
C ARG A 73 -3.42 26.89 -5.08
N ALA A 74 -4.10 26.83 -3.93
CA ALA A 74 -3.69 27.58 -2.75
C ALA A 74 -2.30 27.16 -2.26
N ALA A 75 -1.99 25.85 -2.26
CA ALA A 75 -0.68 25.34 -1.90
C ALA A 75 0.43 25.86 -2.83
N ILE A 76 0.21 25.85 -4.15
CA ILE A 76 1.16 26.40 -5.13
C ILE A 76 1.36 27.90 -4.91
N SER A 77 0.28 28.67 -4.71
CA SER A 77 0.36 30.10 -4.43
C SER A 77 1.19 30.38 -3.16
N THR A 78 1.02 29.57 -2.11
CA THR A 78 1.80 29.69 -0.88
C THR A 78 3.29 29.40 -1.11
N ILE A 79 3.61 28.40 -1.92
CA ILE A 79 5.00 28.04 -2.27
C ILE A 79 5.66 29.20 -3.04
N VAL A 80 4.98 29.75 -4.03
CA VAL A 80 5.50 30.90 -4.83
C VAL A 80 5.72 32.12 -3.93
N SER A 81 4.79 32.42 -3.03
CA SER A 81 4.92 33.52 -2.06
C SER A 81 6.13 33.35 -1.15
N GLU A 82 6.41 32.12 -0.70
CA GLU A 82 7.55 31.82 0.14
C GLU A 82 8.88 31.92 -0.63
N LEU A 83 8.91 31.46 -1.89
CA LEU A 83 10.08 31.61 -2.76
C LEU A 83 10.41 33.06 -3.02
N LEU A 84 9.38 33.91 -3.19
CA LEU A 84 9.55 35.35 -3.36
C LEU A 84 10.11 36.00 -2.07
N ARG A 85 9.58 35.63 -0.91
CA ARG A 85 10.06 36.12 0.38
C ARG A 85 11.53 35.79 0.63
N ASN A 86 11.97 34.62 0.21
CA ASN A 86 13.34 34.13 0.37
C ASN A 86 14.27 34.56 -0.79
N GLU A 87 13.83 35.46 -1.69
CA GLU A 87 14.59 35.92 -2.85
C GLU A 87 15.10 34.79 -3.77
N ARG A 88 14.36 33.68 -3.81
CA ARG A 88 14.67 32.51 -4.65
C ARG A 88 13.86 32.43 -5.93
N LEU A 89 13.02 33.44 -6.19
CA LEU A 89 12.22 33.56 -7.40
C LEU A 89 12.74 34.76 -8.24
N VAL A 90 13.08 34.49 -9.48
CA VAL A 90 13.50 35.50 -10.45
C VAL A 90 12.52 35.49 -11.62
N VAL A 91 12.04 36.65 -11.99
CA VAL A 91 11.11 36.84 -13.12
C VAL A 91 11.84 37.54 -14.24
N PHE A 92 11.77 36.97 -15.45
CA PHE A 92 12.35 37.54 -16.66
C PHE A 92 11.22 37.93 -17.63
N GLU A 93 11.35 39.07 -18.27
CA GLU A 93 10.40 39.51 -19.32
C GLU A 93 10.65 38.80 -20.66
N SER A 94 11.88 38.48 -20.95
CA SER A 94 12.28 37.69 -22.12
C SER A 94 13.63 37.00 -21.89
N LEU A 95 13.84 35.87 -22.54
CA LEU A 95 15.13 35.20 -22.64
C LEU A 95 15.79 35.52 -23.95
#